data_44ca887a0608aa5c7ac4455beda0ac84
#
_entry.id   44ca887a0608aa5c7ac4455beda0ac84
#
_cell.length_a   1.000
_cell.length_b   1.000
_cell.length_c   1.000
_cell.angle_alpha   90.00
_cell.angle_beta   90.00
_cell.angle_gamma   90.00
#
_symmetry.space_group_name_H-M   'P 1'
#
loop_
_entity.id
_entity.type
_entity.pdbx_description
1 polymer ?
#
loop_
_entity_poly.entity_id
_entity_poly.type
_entity_poly.pdbx_seq_one_letter_code
_entity_poly.pdbx_strand_id
1 'polypeptide(L)'
;MKLGIVGLPNVGKSTLFNSLTKAGAESANYPFCTIDPNVGVVAVPDNRLKLLGDLYHSKKVTPAVIEFVDIAGLVKGASKGEGLGNQFLANIREVDAIVHVVRCFEDPNVIHVEGSVDPIRDIETINLELIFSDIEILERRIAKTSKSAFNDKSLAKEVEVLKELKAILEDGKLASTYENDDEDVMAFVNSLNLLTCKPVIFAANVGEEDLADDGASNEMVAKVREFAASENSEVFVICAQIEEEISELDDDEKAMFLDDLGLKESGLEKLIKASYHILGLMSFLTAGEDETRAWTIKIGTKAPQAAGKIHSDFERGFIKAEVVNYKDLLEQGSLAAAREKGLVGMEGKDYVVQDGDVILFRFNV
;
A
#
# COMPACT_ATOMS: atom_id res chain seq x y z
N MET A 1 -0.75 -8.45 1.97
CA MET A 1 -1.46 -7.19 1.73
C MET A 1 -1.17 -6.75 0.31
N LYS A 2 -2.21 -6.35 -0.41
CA LYS A 2 -2.16 -6.17 -1.86
C LYS A 2 -2.52 -4.74 -2.23
N LEU A 3 -1.74 -4.13 -3.14
CA LEU A 3 -2.11 -2.88 -3.79
C LEU A 3 -2.46 -3.16 -5.25
N GLY A 4 -3.57 -2.60 -5.71
CA GLY A 4 -3.96 -2.67 -7.11
C GLY A 4 -3.40 -1.49 -7.89
N ILE A 5 -2.67 -1.76 -8.96
CA ILE A 5 -2.22 -0.71 -9.88
C ILE A 5 -3.31 -0.50 -10.91
N VAL A 6 -3.87 0.69 -10.94
CA VAL A 6 -4.94 1.09 -11.88
C VAL A 6 -4.51 2.28 -12.72
N GLY A 7 -5.15 2.47 -13.85
CA GLY A 7 -4.93 3.60 -14.74
C GLY A 7 -5.57 3.35 -16.11
N LEU A 8 -5.80 4.41 -16.86
CA LEU A 8 -6.28 4.31 -18.23
C LEU A 8 -5.21 3.64 -19.12
N PRO A 9 -5.58 3.16 -20.31
CA PRO A 9 -4.59 2.67 -21.27
C PRO A 9 -3.54 3.73 -21.64
N ASN A 10 -2.30 3.30 -21.83
CA ASN A 10 -1.18 4.14 -22.28
C ASN A 10 -0.74 5.24 -21.30
N VAL A 11 -0.96 5.06 -20.00
CA VAL A 11 -0.48 5.98 -18.94
C VAL A 11 0.86 5.55 -18.30
N GLY A 12 1.45 4.43 -18.77
CA GLY A 12 2.69 3.87 -18.21
C GLY A 12 2.48 2.78 -17.15
N LYS A 13 1.23 2.34 -16.93
CA LYS A 13 0.87 1.34 -15.92
C LYS A 13 1.65 0.03 -16.05
N SER A 14 1.69 -0.57 -17.24
CA SER A 14 2.39 -1.84 -17.47
C SER A 14 3.90 -1.70 -17.36
N THR A 15 4.47 -0.57 -17.80
CA THR A 15 5.89 -0.26 -17.63
C THR A 15 6.25 -0.20 -16.14
N LEU A 16 5.45 0.52 -15.34
CA LEU A 16 5.64 0.58 -13.89
C LEU A 16 5.52 -0.79 -13.22
N PHE A 17 4.51 -1.59 -13.60
CA PHE A 17 4.34 -2.93 -13.06
C PHE A 17 5.52 -3.85 -13.42
N ASN A 18 6.03 -3.77 -14.64
CA ASN A 18 7.21 -4.53 -15.07
C ASN A 18 8.45 -4.15 -14.26
N SER A 19 8.68 -2.87 -14.01
CA SER A 19 9.78 -2.39 -13.17
C SER A 19 9.67 -2.92 -11.74
N LEU A 20 8.47 -2.91 -11.16
CA LEU A 20 8.17 -3.49 -9.85
C LEU A 20 8.46 -5.00 -9.81
N THR A 21 8.05 -5.75 -10.85
CA THR A 21 8.24 -7.21 -10.89
C THR A 21 9.69 -7.60 -11.13
N LYS A 22 10.45 -6.82 -11.91
CA LYS A 22 11.89 -7.02 -12.09
C LYS A 22 12.64 -6.78 -10.78
N ALA A 23 12.38 -5.66 -10.10
CA ALA A 23 12.92 -5.38 -8.76
C ALA A 23 12.52 -6.45 -7.73
N GLY A 24 11.37 -7.11 -7.93
CA GLY A 24 10.89 -8.23 -7.11
C GLY A 24 11.46 -9.60 -7.49
N ALA A 25 12.06 -9.76 -8.68
CA ALA A 25 12.59 -11.06 -9.12
C ALA A 25 13.74 -11.58 -8.22
N GLU A 26 14.51 -10.70 -7.61
CA GLU A 26 15.48 -11.05 -6.58
C GLU A 26 14.80 -11.58 -5.30
N SER A 27 13.54 -11.20 -5.07
CA SER A 27 12.72 -11.68 -3.95
C SER A 27 11.98 -12.99 -4.22
N ALA A 28 12.03 -13.55 -5.43
CA ALA A 28 11.36 -14.80 -5.83
C ALA A 28 11.80 -16.06 -5.04
N ASN A 29 12.85 -15.97 -4.24
CA ASN A 29 13.31 -17.00 -3.32
C ASN A 29 12.56 -17.01 -1.97
N TYR A 30 11.50 -16.19 -1.79
CA TYR A 30 10.72 -16.22 -0.55
C TYR A 30 9.72 -17.38 -0.58
N PRO A 31 9.69 -18.24 0.47
CA PRO A 31 8.70 -19.29 0.59
C PRO A 31 7.29 -18.67 0.67
N PHE A 32 6.35 -19.25 -0.09
CA PHE A 32 4.92 -18.86 -0.15
C PHE A 32 4.52 -17.79 -1.18
N CYS A 33 5.39 -17.36 -2.12
CA CYS A 33 4.96 -16.54 -3.24
C CYS A 33 4.30 -17.45 -4.31
N THR A 34 3.01 -17.26 -4.53
CA THR A 34 2.29 -17.85 -5.68
C THR A 34 2.73 -17.08 -6.93
N ILE A 35 3.18 -17.77 -7.96
CA ILE A 35 3.52 -17.16 -9.25
C ILE A 35 2.20 -16.93 -9.98
N ASP A 36 1.60 -15.77 -9.78
CA ASP A 36 0.50 -15.28 -10.62
C ASP A 36 1.09 -14.22 -11.57
N PRO A 37 0.88 -14.30 -12.88
CA PRO A 37 1.47 -13.37 -13.84
C PRO A 37 1.07 -11.90 -13.63
N ASN A 38 0.03 -11.64 -12.86
CA ASN A 38 -0.46 -10.30 -12.56
C ASN A 38 -0.12 -9.84 -11.12
N VAL A 39 0.70 -10.60 -10.39
CA VAL A 39 1.09 -10.25 -9.01
C VAL A 39 2.59 -10.11 -8.91
N GLY A 40 3.06 -8.91 -8.58
CA GLY A 40 4.45 -8.60 -8.26
C GLY A 40 4.67 -8.57 -6.75
N VAL A 41 5.62 -9.34 -6.24
CA VAL A 41 6.03 -9.31 -4.83
C VAL A 41 7.31 -8.52 -4.73
N VAL A 42 7.31 -7.44 -3.96
CA VAL A 42 8.43 -6.48 -3.90
C VAL A 42 8.91 -6.35 -2.48
N ALA A 43 10.24 -6.33 -2.30
CA ALA A 43 10.86 -6.08 -1.01
C ALA A 43 10.65 -4.63 -0.58
N VAL A 44 10.31 -4.42 0.70
CA VAL A 44 10.23 -3.08 1.29
C VAL A 44 11.66 -2.64 1.65
N PRO A 45 12.18 -1.54 1.08
CA PRO A 45 13.51 -1.04 1.38
C PRO A 45 13.63 -0.67 2.87
N ASP A 46 14.56 -1.31 3.58
CA ASP A 46 14.79 -1.09 5.01
C ASP A 46 16.27 -1.22 5.36
N ASN A 47 16.96 -0.08 5.48
CA ASN A 47 18.38 -0.03 5.81
C ASN A 47 18.72 -0.62 7.19
N ARG A 48 17.73 -0.72 8.10
CA ARG A 48 17.92 -1.29 9.45
C ARG A 48 18.30 -2.76 9.37
N LEU A 49 17.78 -3.48 8.35
CA LEU A 49 18.09 -4.89 8.15
C LEU A 49 19.55 -5.14 7.80
N LYS A 50 20.13 -4.31 6.92
CA LYS A 50 21.56 -4.40 6.58
C LYS A 50 22.42 -4.16 7.81
N LEU A 51 22.16 -3.08 8.55
CA LEU A 51 22.92 -2.73 9.75
C LEU A 51 22.85 -3.83 10.83
N LEU A 52 21.67 -4.41 11.04
CA LEU A 52 21.50 -5.50 12.01
C LEU A 52 22.09 -6.82 11.50
N GLY A 53 21.97 -7.10 10.20
CA GLY A 53 22.59 -8.26 9.57
C GLY A 53 24.11 -8.25 9.70
N ASP A 54 24.73 -7.10 9.48
CA ASP A 54 26.17 -6.90 9.67
C ASP A 54 26.58 -7.06 11.16
N LEU A 55 25.80 -6.49 12.09
CA LEU A 55 26.04 -6.60 13.52
C LEU A 55 26.03 -8.05 14.02
N TYR A 56 25.08 -8.86 13.54
CA TYR A 56 24.89 -10.25 13.95
C TYR A 56 25.63 -11.24 13.03
N HIS A 57 26.31 -10.78 11.96
CA HIS A 57 26.91 -11.62 10.93
C HIS A 57 25.92 -12.64 10.39
N SER A 58 24.70 -12.18 10.13
CA SER A 58 23.57 -13.03 9.75
C SER A 58 23.83 -13.73 8.40
N LYS A 59 23.61 -15.04 8.36
CA LYS A 59 23.73 -15.84 7.13
C LYS A 59 22.68 -15.44 6.09
N LYS A 60 21.54 -14.89 6.55
CA LYS A 60 20.44 -14.49 5.70
C LYS A 60 19.80 -13.20 6.23
N VAL A 61 19.48 -12.29 5.30
CA VAL A 61 18.72 -11.07 5.58
C VAL A 61 17.45 -11.12 4.78
N THR A 62 16.29 -11.00 5.46
CA THR A 62 14.97 -11.15 4.84
C THR A 62 14.14 -9.89 5.07
N PRO A 63 13.89 -9.08 4.02
CA PRO A 63 13.04 -7.89 4.12
C PRO A 63 11.56 -8.24 4.26
N ALA A 64 10.77 -7.28 4.70
CA ALA A 64 9.32 -7.31 4.53
C ALA A 64 8.97 -7.23 3.05
N VAL A 65 7.81 -7.75 2.67
CA VAL A 65 7.35 -7.72 1.28
C VAL A 65 5.94 -7.15 1.18
N ILE A 66 5.65 -6.54 0.03
CA ILE A 66 4.34 -6.04 -0.35
C ILE A 66 3.97 -6.59 -1.72
N GLU A 67 2.69 -6.86 -1.95
CA GLU A 67 2.20 -7.39 -3.21
C GLU A 67 1.54 -6.27 -4.02
N PHE A 68 1.95 -6.14 -5.28
CA PHE A 68 1.28 -5.29 -6.26
C PHE A 68 0.55 -6.17 -7.28
N VAL A 69 -0.66 -5.79 -7.62
CA VAL A 69 -1.50 -6.50 -8.58
C VAL A 69 -1.72 -5.60 -9.80
N ASP A 70 -1.32 -6.06 -10.99
CA ASP A 70 -1.66 -5.36 -12.22
C ASP A 70 -3.14 -5.56 -12.52
N ILE A 71 -3.93 -4.51 -12.36
CA ILE A 71 -5.34 -4.51 -12.68
C ILE A 71 -5.49 -3.99 -14.11
N ALA A 72 -6.02 -4.83 -14.99
CA ALA A 72 -6.22 -4.49 -16.41
C ALA A 72 -6.89 -3.12 -16.57
N GLY A 73 -6.40 -2.31 -17.51
CA GLY A 73 -6.87 -0.93 -17.69
C GLY A 73 -8.38 -0.83 -17.90
N LEU A 74 -8.96 0.18 -17.28
CA LEU A 74 -10.38 0.49 -17.40
C LEU A 74 -10.70 1.01 -18.81
N VAL A 75 -11.76 0.51 -19.40
CA VAL A 75 -12.41 1.12 -20.55
C VAL A 75 -13.71 1.77 -20.06
N LYS A 76 -13.98 3.00 -20.47
CA LYS A 76 -15.19 3.76 -20.10
C LYS A 76 -16.47 2.92 -20.32
N GLY A 77 -17.35 2.88 -19.31
CA GLY A 77 -18.56 2.06 -19.34
C GLY A 77 -18.38 0.66 -18.73
N ALA A 78 -17.31 0.42 -18.00
CA ALA A 78 -17.02 -0.86 -17.36
C ALA A 78 -18.10 -1.32 -16.37
N SER A 79 -18.73 -0.39 -15.67
CA SER A 79 -19.83 -0.66 -14.72
C SER A 79 -21.13 -1.11 -15.41
N LYS A 80 -21.31 -0.78 -16.70
CA LYS A 80 -22.51 -1.11 -17.48
C LYS A 80 -22.30 -2.26 -18.49
N GLY A 81 -21.04 -2.75 -18.61
CA GLY A 81 -20.65 -3.74 -19.61
C GLY A 81 -20.57 -5.17 -19.07
N GLU A 82 -20.79 -6.13 -19.94
CA GLU A 82 -20.47 -7.53 -19.69
C GLU A 82 -18.96 -7.75 -19.92
N GLY A 83 -18.31 -8.53 -19.06
CA GLY A 83 -16.95 -9.01 -19.27
C GLY A 83 -15.84 -8.25 -18.56
N LEU A 84 -14.94 -7.58 -19.29
CA LEU A 84 -13.69 -7.00 -18.74
C LEU A 84 -13.90 -5.94 -17.65
N GLY A 85 -14.98 -5.14 -17.73
CA GLY A 85 -15.28 -4.14 -16.72
C GLY A 85 -15.63 -4.74 -15.36
N ASN A 86 -16.44 -5.78 -15.34
CA ASN A 86 -16.79 -6.49 -14.11
C ASN A 86 -15.56 -7.16 -13.47
N GLN A 87 -14.64 -7.67 -14.30
CA GLN A 87 -13.39 -8.25 -13.82
C GLN A 87 -12.47 -7.17 -13.21
N PHE A 88 -12.38 -5.99 -13.82
CA PHE A 88 -11.66 -4.85 -13.26
C PHE A 88 -12.17 -4.48 -11.85
N LEU A 89 -13.47 -4.31 -11.70
CA LEU A 89 -14.09 -3.98 -10.40
C LEU A 89 -13.92 -5.10 -9.37
N ALA A 90 -13.98 -6.36 -9.80
CA ALA A 90 -13.73 -7.52 -8.93
C ALA A 90 -12.28 -7.53 -8.42
N ASN A 91 -11.30 -7.27 -9.30
CA ASN A 91 -9.90 -7.21 -8.92
C ASN A 91 -9.62 -6.08 -7.93
N ILE A 92 -10.24 -4.89 -8.12
CA ILE A 92 -10.12 -3.79 -7.14
C ILE A 92 -10.70 -4.19 -5.77
N ARG A 93 -11.74 -5.01 -5.72
CA ARG A 93 -12.29 -5.47 -4.42
C ARG A 93 -11.31 -6.30 -3.61
N GLU A 94 -10.44 -7.06 -4.26
CA GLU A 94 -9.50 -7.98 -3.64
C GLU A 94 -8.25 -7.30 -3.09
N VAL A 95 -8.00 -6.05 -3.45
CA VAL A 95 -6.83 -5.29 -2.97
C VAL A 95 -7.16 -4.41 -1.77
N ASP A 96 -6.16 -4.09 -0.96
CA ASP A 96 -6.30 -3.29 0.27
C ASP A 96 -6.22 -1.79 0.00
N ALA A 97 -5.47 -1.37 -1.04
CA ALA A 97 -5.33 0.02 -1.48
C ALA A 97 -5.07 0.09 -2.99
N ILE A 98 -5.15 1.28 -3.56
CA ILE A 98 -5.02 1.55 -4.99
C ILE A 98 -3.81 2.44 -5.25
N VAL A 99 -2.98 2.07 -6.22
CA VAL A 99 -2.00 2.95 -6.87
C VAL A 99 -2.59 3.38 -8.20
N HIS A 100 -2.99 4.63 -8.29
CA HIS A 100 -3.59 5.19 -9.50
C HIS A 100 -2.51 5.88 -10.33
N VAL A 101 -2.11 5.24 -11.42
CA VAL A 101 -1.13 5.78 -12.37
C VAL A 101 -1.81 6.80 -13.27
N VAL A 102 -1.31 8.04 -13.21
CA VAL A 102 -1.86 9.18 -13.94
C VAL A 102 -0.81 9.73 -14.90
N ARG A 103 -1.15 9.86 -16.16
CA ARG A 103 -0.25 10.41 -17.17
C ARG A 103 -0.12 11.91 -17.04
N CYS A 104 1.10 12.38 -16.77
CA CYS A 104 1.46 13.79 -16.65
C CYS A 104 2.61 14.19 -17.59
N PHE A 105 2.67 13.59 -18.78
CA PHE A 105 3.64 13.90 -19.83
C PHE A 105 2.96 13.88 -21.19
N GLU A 106 3.52 14.60 -22.15
CA GLU A 106 3.12 14.57 -23.55
C GLU A 106 4.16 13.83 -24.39
N ASP A 107 3.73 12.86 -25.17
CA ASP A 107 4.54 12.14 -26.14
C ASP A 107 3.71 11.87 -27.40
N PRO A 108 4.12 12.41 -28.57
CA PRO A 108 3.39 12.22 -29.83
C PRO A 108 3.35 10.77 -30.30
N ASN A 109 4.26 9.92 -29.82
CA ASN A 109 4.31 8.50 -30.16
C ASN A 109 3.38 7.64 -29.28
N VAL A 110 2.90 8.19 -28.16
CA VAL A 110 2.02 7.50 -27.22
C VAL A 110 0.61 8.09 -27.30
N ILE A 111 -0.28 7.42 -28.00
CA ILE A 111 -1.66 7.89 -28.21
C ILE A 111 -2.43 7.82 -26.90
N HIS A 112 -3.11 8.93 -26.53
CA HIS A 112 -4.05 8.94 -25.42
C HIS A 112 -5.44 8.47 -25.88
N VAL A 113 -6.14 7.66 -25.08
CA VAL A 113 -7.46 7.10 -25.43
C VAL A 113 -8.54 8.14 -25.67
N GLU A 114 -8.45 9.29 -25.00
CA GLU A 114 -9.38 10.43 -25.16
C GLU A 114 -8.83 11.53 -26.10
N GLY A 115 -7.73 11.25 -26.82
CA GLY A 115 -7.14 12.16 -27.82
C GLY A 115 -6.31 13.33 -27.26
N SER A 116 -6.37 13.59 -25.96
CA SER A 116 -5.55 14.61 -25.25
C SER A 116 -5.22 14.13 -23.86
N VAL A 117 -4.09 14.58 -23.31
CA VAL A 117 -3.72 14.33 -21.93
C VAL A 117 -4.44 15.30 -21.01
N ASP A 118 -5.22 14.79 -20.07
CA ASP A 118 -5.87 15.55 -19.02
C ASP A 118 -5.95 14.69 -17.75
N PRO A 119 -5.03 14.88 -16.80
CA PRO A 119 -4.92 14.01 -15.63
C PRO A 119 -6.16 14.01 -14.75
N ILE A 120 -6.86 15.15 -14.63
CA ILE A 120 -8.06 15.23 -13.77
C ILE A 120 -9.22 14.48 -14.39
N ARG A 121 -9.49 14.69 -15.67
CA ARG A 121 -10.50 13.91 -16.41
C ARG A 121 -10.24 12.41 -16.32
N ASP A 122 -8.97 12.00 -16.41
CA ASP A 122 -8.59 10.59 -16.37
C ASP A 122 -8.83 9.99 -14.98
N ILE A 123 -8.53 10.73 -13.92
CA ILE A 123 -8.85 10.36 -12.52
C ILE A 123 -10.37 10.24 -12.33
N GLU A 124 -11.12 11.27 -12.72
CA GLU A 124 -12.57 11.31 -12.61
C GLU A 124 -13.25 10.16 -13.36
N THR A 125 -12.70 9.78 -14.52
CA THR A 125 -13.22 8.64 -15.30
C THR A 125 -13.16 7.34 -14.52
N ILE A 126 -12.07 7.06 -13.82
CA ILE A 126 -11.95 5.87 -12.97
C ILE A 126 -12.85 5.99 -11.73
N ASN A 127 -12.84 7.15 -11.07
CA ASN A 127 -13.66 7.37 -9.88
C ASN A 127 -15.15 7.17 -10.17
N LEU A 128 -15.66 7.65 -11.31
CA LEU A 128 -17.05 7.46 -11.71
C LEU A 128 -17.43 5.98 -11.86
N GLU A 129 -16.56 5.15 -12.42
CA GLU A 129 -16.82 3.70 -12.54
C GLU A 129 -16.87 3.01 -11.16
N LEU A 130 -16.01 3.42 -10.22
CA LEU A 130 -16.04 2.93 -8.84
C LEU A 130 -17.33 3.37 -8.13
N ILE A 131 -17.72 4.64 -8.30
CA ILE A 131 -18.94 5.23 -7.75
C ILE A 131 -20.18 4.46 -8.25
N PHE A 132 -20.31 4.25 -9.54
CA PHE A 132 -21.45 3.51 -10.10
C PHE A 132 -21.54 2.09 -9.56
N SER A 133 -20.40 1.39 -9.44
CA SER A 133 -20.36 0.06 -8.84
C SER A 133 -20.83 0.05 -7.38
N ASP A 134 -20.42 1.05 -6.60
CA ASP A 134 -20.79 1.13 -5.19
C ASP A 134 -22.24 1.55 -5.00
N ILE A 135 -22.78 2.45 -5.82
CA ILE A 135 -24.20 2.81 -5.82
C ILE A 135 -25.07 1.55 -6.02
N GLU A 136 -24.73 0.71 -6.98
CA GLU A 136 -25.46 -0.54 -7.23
C GLU A 136 -25.47 -1.48 -6.02
N ILE A 137 -24.33 -1.58 -5.31
CA ILE A 137 -24.23 -2.36 -4.08
C ILE A 137 -25.09 -1.78 -2.98
N LEU A 138 -25.00 -0.46 -2.77
CA LEU A 138 -25.77 0.23 -1.75
C LEU A 138 -27.28 0.10 -2.00
N GLU A 139 -27.75 0.24 -3.25
CA GLU A 139 -29.15 0.06 -3.59
C GLU A 139 -29.67 -1.35 -3.25
N ARG A 140 -28.91 -2.38 -3.62
CA ARG A 140 -29.24 -3.76 -3.25
C ARG A 140 -29.27 -3.96 -1.74
N ARG A 141 -28.28 -3.38 -1.02
CA ARG A 141 -28.19 -3.47 0.43
C ARG A 141 -29.35 -2.73 1.12
N ILE A 142 -29.65 -1.50 0.69
CA ILE A 142 -30.80 -0.70 1.18
C ILE A 142 -32.10 -1.48 1.00
N ALA A 143 -32.36 -2.02 -0.19
CA ALA A 143 -33.59 -2.77 -0.47
C ALA A 143 -33.73 -4.01 0.42
N LYS A 144 -32.63 -4.71 0.73
CA LYS A 144 -32.62 -5.87 1.63
C LYS A 144 -32.81 -5.44 3.08
N THR A 145 -32.00 -4.51 3.58
CA THR A 145 -31.98 -4.10 4.99
C THR A 145 -33.28 -3.38 5.38
N SER A 146 -33.87 -2.55 4.49
CA SER A 146 -35.17 -1.89 4.76
C SER A 146 -36.31 -2.87 5.00
N LYS A 147 -36.33 -4.02 4.31
CA LYS A 147 -37.34 -5.07 4.57
C LYS A 147 -37.16 -5.69 5.94
N SER A 148 -35.90 -5.91 6.37
CA SER A 148 -35.62 -6.48 7.69
C SER A 148 -35.83 -5.46 8.81
N ALA A 149 -35.52 -4.19 8.57
CA ALA A 149 -35.69 -3.09 9.53
C ALA A 149 -37.19 -2.86 9.93
N PHE A 150 -38.13 -3.31 9.11
CA PHE A 150 -39.56 -3.26 9.49
C PHE A 150 -39.85 -4.09 10.75
N ASN A 151 -39.13 -5.19 10.93
CA ASN A 151 -39.28 -6.08 12.09
C ASN A 151 -38.20 -5.84 13.17
N ASP A 152 -37.13 -5.17 12.83
CA ASP A 152 -35.97 -4.91 13.71
C ASP A 152 -35.53 -3.45 13.61
N LYS A 153 -35.90 -2.66 14.63
CA LYS A 153 -35.58 -1.24 14.69
C LYS A 153 -34.08 -0.95 14.82
N SER A 154 -33.27 -1.92 15.24
CA SER A 154 -31.80 -1.74 15.31
C SER A 154 -31.19 -1.52 13.94
N LEU A 155 -31.76 -2.10 12.88
CA LEU A 155 -31.33 -1.95 11.49
C LEU A 155 -31.74 -0.60 10.86
N ALA A 156 -32.58 0.19 11.51
CA ALA A 156 -33.00 1.48 10.96
C ALA A 156 -31.83 2.45 10.83
N LYS A 157 -30.91 2.45 11.79
CA LYS A 157 -29.65 3.24 11.74
C LYS A 157 -28.76 2.84 10.56
N GLU A 158 -28.61 1.52 10.32
CA GLU A 158 -27.86 1.04 9.15
C GLU A 158 -28.46 1.52 7.83
N VAL A 159 -29.80 1.50 7.70
CA VAL A 159 -30.49 1.99 6.49
C VAL A 159 -30.25 3.48 6.28
N GLU A 160 -30.19 4.27 7.34
CA GLU A 160 -29.91 5.70 7.29
C GLU A 160 -28.51 5.96 6.77
N VAL A 161 -27.49 5.30 7.35
CA VAL A 161 -26.10 5.37 6.91
C VAL A 161 -25.92 4.94 5.45
N LEU A 162 -26.57 3.84 5.03
CA LEU A 162 -26.52 3.40 3.62
C LEU A 162 -27.10 4.43 2.65
N LYS A 163 -28.15 5.16 3.05
CA LYS A 163 -28.74 6.24 2.24
C LYS A 163 -27.85 7.48 2.19
N GLU A 164 -27.21 7.83 3.31
CA GLU A 164 -26.24 8.93 3.37
C GLU A 164 -25.04 8.66 2.44
N LEU A 165 -24.45 7.46 2.51
CA LEU A 165 -23.38 7.03 1.63
C LEU A 165 -23.81 7.08 0.15
N LYS A 166 -25.03 6.59 -0.15
CA LYS A 166 -25.55 6.65 -1.53
C LYS A 166 -25.68 8.10 -2.01
N ALA A 167 -26.17 9.02 -1.18
CA ALA A 167 -26.32 10.42 -1.54
C ALA A 167 -24.96 11.09 -1.82
N ILE A 168 -23.90 10.76 -1.05
CA ILE A 168 -22.53 11.22 -1.30
C ILE A 168 -22.05 10.76 -2.66
N LEU A 169 -22.23 9.49 -2.99
CA LEU A 169 -21.83 8.94 -4.29
C LEU A 169 -22.63 9.54 -5.46
N GLU A 170 -23.95 9.77 -5.28
CA GLU A 170 -24.78 10.43 -6.28
C GLU A 170 -24.41 11.89 -6.53
N ASP A 171 -23.79 12.55 -5.53
CA ASP A 171 -23.18 13.89 -5.66
C ASP A 171 -21.78 13.86 -6.32
N GLY A 172 -21.31 12.68 -6.75
CA GLY A 172 -20.03 12.48 -7.42
C GLY A 172 -18.83 12.44 -6.49
N LYS A 173 -19.03 12.38 -5.16
CA LYS A 173 -17.97 12.29 -4.16
C LYS A 173 -17.69 10.82 -3.79
N LEU A 174 -16.46 10.55 -3.33
CA LEU A 174 -16.10 9.22 -2.87
C LEU A 174 -16.67 8.93 -1.47
N ALA A 175 -16.99 7.68 -1.19
CA ALA A 175 -17.49 7.28 0.14
C ALA A 175 -16.42 7.43 1.24
N SER A 176 -15.15 7.53 0.90
CA SER A 176 -14.05 7.87 1.83
C SER A 176 -14.20 9.25 2.48
N THR A 177 -15.01 10.15 1.91
CA THR A 177 -15.32 11.47 2.47
C THR A 177 -16.40 11.42 3.57
N TYR A 178 -16.99 10.25 3.80
CA TYR A 178 -17.97 10.07 4.89
C TYR A 178 -17.27 10.03 6.24
N GLU A 179 -17.68 10.91 7.14
CA GLU A 179 -17.18 10.99 8.51
C GLU A 179 -18.33 10.83 9.50
N ASN A 180 -18.09 10.10 10.58
CA ASN A 180 -19.04 9.96 11.67
C ASN A 180 -18.28 9.73 12.99
N ASP A 181 -18.70 10.39 14.07
CA ASP A 181 -18.08 10.28 15.40
C ASP A 181 -18.38 8.95 16.10
N ASP A 182 -19.36 8.18 15.62
CA ASP A 182 -19.75 6.90 16.17
C ASP A 182 -18.88 5.77 15.59
N GLU A 183 -18.03 5.18 16.42
CA GLU A 183 -17.12 4.10 16.03
C GLU A 183 -17.86 2.87 15.46
N ASP A 184 -19.06 2.56 15.96
CA ASP A 184 -19.87 1.44 15.46
C ASP A 184 -20.38 1.72 14.04
N VAL A 185 -20.74 2.98 13.74
CA VAL A 185 -21.11 3.42 12.39
C VAL A 185 -19.93 3.30 11.45
N MET A 186 -18.75 3.78 11.84
CA MET A 186 -17.56 3.67 11.00
C MET A 186 -17.13 2.21 10.81
N ALA A 187 -17.24 1.36 11.83
CA ALA A 187 -17.01 -0.08 11.69
C ALA A 187 -17.99 -0.72 10.69
N PHE A 188 -19.26 -0.32 10.73
CA PHE A 188 -20.25 -0.77 9.76
C PHE A 188 -19.90 -0.32 8.33
N VAL A 189 -19.57 0.97 8.12
CA VAL A 189 -19.12 1.50 6.81
C VAL A 189 -17.94 0.71 6.27
N ASN A 190 -16.93 0.49 7.09
CA ASN A 190 -15.74 -0.30 6.71
C ASN A 190 -16.11 -1.75 6.34
N SER A 191 -17.13 -2.34 6.98
CA SER A 191 -17.59 -3.69 6.67
C SER A 191 -18.27 -3.82 5.30
N LEU A 192 -18.71 -2.71 4.70
CA LEU A 192 -19.34 -2.70 3.37
C LEU A 192 -18.33 -2.98 2.25
N ASN A 193 -17.05 -2.78 2.51
CA ASN A 193 -15.95 -2.96 1.54
C ASN A 193 -16.21 -2.24 0.21
N LEU A 194 -16.65 -0.98 0.30
CA LEU A 194 -16.88 -0.13 -0.87
C LEU A 194 -15.55 0.17 -1.58
N LEU A 195 -15.59 0.21 -2.91
CA LEU A 195 -14.42 0.51 -3.74
C LEU A 195 -13.95 1.96 -3.51
N THR A 196 -14.88 2.87 -3.35
CA THR A 196 -14.65 4.30 -3.11
C THR A 196 -14.21 4.63 -1.69
N CYS A 197 -14.15 3.64 -0.78
CA CYS A 197 -13.53 3.79 0.55
C CYS A 197 -12.07 3.35 0.59
N LYS A 198 -11.56 2.73 -0.48
CA LYS A 198 -10.17 2.25 -0.49
C LYS A 198 -9.19 3.42 -0.53
N PRO A 199 -8.10 3.36 0.27
CA PRO A 199 -7.04 4.35 0.20
C PRO A 199 -6.42 4.40 -1.20
N VAL A 200 -6.12 5.60 -1.69
CA VAL A 200 -5.53 5.83 -3.03
C VAL A 200 -4.22 6.59 -2.91
N ILE A 201 -3.22 6.14 -3.64
CA ILE A 201 -1.98 6.86 -3.91
C ILE A 201 -1.99 7.21 -5.40
N PHE A 202 -1.74 8.47 -5.74
CA PHE A 202 -1.57 8.88 -7.12
C PHE A 202 -0.09 8.78 -7.52
N ALA A 203 0.20 7.99 -8.55
CA ALA A 203 1.51 7.93 -9.19
C ALA A 203 1.46 8.81 -10.45
N ALA A 204 1.91 10.06 -10.32
CA ALA A 204 2.01 10.99 -11.44
C ALA A 204 3.20 10.59 -12.31
N ASN A 205 2.91 9.95 -13.45
CA ASN A 205 3.92 9.51 -14.41
C ASN A 205 4.30 10.67 -15.33
N VAL A 206 5.56 11.12 -15.22
CA VAL A 206 6.13 12.30 -15.90
C VAL A 206 7.23 11.91 -16.90
N GLY A 207 7.72 12.88 -17.65
CA GLY A 207 8.97 12.75 -18.41
C GLY A 207 10.21 12.81 -17.50
N GLU A 208 11.37 12.42 -18.01
CA GLU A 208 12.64 12.44 -17.29
C GLU A 208 12.98 13.86 -16.78
N GLU A 209 12.71 14.88 -17.60
CA GLU A 209 12.98 16.29 -17.30
C GLU A 209 12.30 16.83 -16.03
N ASP A 210 11.20 16.21 -15.63
CA ASP A 210 10.42 16.63 -14.45
C ASP A 210 10.87 15.93 -13.14
N LEU A 211 11.78 14.95 -13.21
CA LEU A 211 12.22 14.20 -12.02
C LEU A 211 13.06 15.03 -11.06
N ALA A 212 13.94 15.87 -11.58
CA ALA A 212 14.93 16.61 -10.78
C ALA A 212 14.28 17.59 -9.78
N ASP A 213 13.12 18.15 -10.11
CA ASP A 213 12.35 19.08 -9.25
C ASP A 213 11.09 18.43 -8.64
N ASP A 214 10.98 17.11 -8.71
CA ASP A 214 9.83 16.34 -8.24
C ASP A 214 8.52 16.81 -8.92
N GLY A 215 8.58 17.18 -10.20
CA GLY A 215 7.46 17.67 -11.00
C GLY A 215 6.92 19.04 -10.58
N ALA A 216 7.70 19.86 -9.85
CA ALA A 216 7.26 21.16 -9.35
C ALA A 216 6.95 22.15 -10.48
N SER A 217 7.65 22.05 -11.60
CA SER A 217 7.43 22.87 -12.80
C SER A 217 6.34 22.32 -13.75
N ASN A 218 5.84 21.11 -13.51
CA ASN A 218 4.84 20.47 -14.36
C ASN A 218 3.41 20.84 -13.92
N GLU A 219 2.68 21.57 -14.78
CA GLU A 219 1.31 22.03 -14.51
C GLU A 219 0.32 20.85 -14.33
N MET A 220 0.54 19.71 -15.00
CA MET A 220 -0.30 18.52 -14.85
C MET A 220 -0.11 17.90 -13.47
N VAL A 221 1.13 17.81 -12.98
CA VAL A 221 1.43 17.35 -11.62
C VAL A 221 0.82 18.28 -10.57
N ALA A 222 0.89 19.61 -10.79
CA ALA A 222 0.27 20.57 -9.88
C ALA A 222 -1.23 20.36 -9.73
N LYS A 223 -1.94 20.09 -10.84
CA LYS A 223 -3.38 19.78 -10.82
C LYS A 223 -3.67 18.46 -10.08
N VAL A 224 -2.85 17.43 -10.29
CA VAL A 224 -3.01 16.15 -9.57
C VAL A 224 -2.80 16.33 -8.07
N ARG A 225 -1.81 17.14 -7.66
CA ARG A 225 -1.57 17.45 -6.24
C ARG A 225 -2.72 18.22 -5.61
N GLU A 226 -3.30 19.19 -6.31
CA GLU A 226 -4.48 19.92 -5.83
C GLU A 226 -5.68 18.99 -5.66
N PHE A 227 -5.95 18.13 -6.64
CA PHE A 227 -7.00 17.12 -6.56
C PHE A 227 -6.78 16.15 -5.40
N ALA A 228 -5.58 15.57 -5.30
CA ALA A 228 -5.23 14.63 -4.25
C ALA A 228 -5.36 15.23 -2.84
N ALA A 229 -4.98 16.50 -2.67
CA ALA A 229 -5.15 17.22 -1.41
C ALA A 229 -6.62 17.33 -1.00
N SER A 230 -7.56 17.51 -1.95
CA SER A 230 -8.99 17.55 -1.67
C SER A 230 -9.56 16.19 -1.23
N GLU A 231 -8.90 15.10 -1.62
CA GLU A 231 -9.26 13.71 -1.29
C GLU A 231 -8.43 13.15 -0.13
N ASN A 232 -7.59 13.97 0.52
CA ASN A 232 -6.64 13.54 1.56
C ASN A 232 -5.73 12.37 1.13
N SER A 233 -5.31 12.39 -0.14
CA SER A 233 -4.48 11.39 -0.78
C SER A 233 -3.07 11.92 -1.08
N GLU A 234 -2.09 11.02 -1.17
CA GLU A 234 -0.70 11.36 -1.49
C GLU A 234 -0.41 11.25 -3.00
N VAL A 235 0.53 12.08 -3.48
CA VAL A 235 1.00 12.06 -4.87
C VAL A 235 2.49 11.79 -4.90
N PHE A 236 2.91 10.81 -5.69
CA PHE A 236 4.30 10.50 -5.97
C PHE A 236 4.59 10.73 -7.44
N VAL A 237 5.68 11.45 -7.71
CA VAL A 237 6.17 11.67 -9.06
C VAL A 237 7.11 10.54 -9.43
N ILE A 238 6.84 9.92 -10.56
CA ILE A 238 7.64 8.83 -11.12
C ILE A 238 7.81 9.04 -12.62
N CYS A 239 8.90 8.51 -13.17
CA CYS A 239 9.03 8.29 -14.61
C CYS A 239 9.13 6.77 -14.84
N ALA A 240 8.05 6.17 -15.33
CA ALA A 240 7.99 4.73 -15.49
C ALA A 240 9.08 4.19 -16.43
N GLN A 241 9.51 4.97 -17.41
CA GLN A 241 10.60 4.62 -18.31
C GLN A 241 11.94 4.57 -17.56
N ILE A 242 12.25 5.59 -16.76
CA ILE A 242 13.48 5.62 -15.93
C ILE A 242 13.49 4.49 -14.90
N GLU A 243 12.34 4.19 -14.29
CA GLU A 243 12.24 3.06 -13.36
C GLU A 243 12.48 1.70 -14.07
N GLU A 244 12.07 1.57 -15.33
CA GLU A 244 12.37 0.38 -16.14
C GLU A 244 13.88 0.25 -16.42
N GLU A 245 14.54 1.34 -16.78
CA GLU A 245 16.00 1.39 -16.99
C GLU A 245 16.74 1.06 -15.70
N ILE A 246 16.39 1.69 -14.57
CA ILE A 246 17.01 1.43 -13.25
C ILE A 246 16.85 -0.05 -12.84
N SER A 247 15.72 -0.67 -13.17
CA SER A 247 15.45 -2.07 -12.80
C SER A 247 16.37 -3.10 -13.49
N GLU A 248 17.14 -2.68 -14.48
CA GLU A 248 18.11 -3.51 -15.22
C GLU A 248 19.55 -3.34 -14.72
N LEU A 249 19.81 -2.35 -13.85
CA LEU A 249 21.11 -2.00 -13.33
C LEU A 249 21.43 -2.76 -12.04
N ASP A 250 22.73 -3.00 -11.80
CA ASP A 250 23.17 -3.47 -10.48
C ASP A 250 23.16 -2.32 -9.45
N ASP A 251 23.39 -2.65 -8.17
CA ASP A 251 23.29 -1.67 -7.06
C ASP A 251 24.27 -0.49 -7.22
N ASP A 252 25.48 -0.72 -7.72
CA ASP A 252 26.50 0.31 -7.89
C ASP A 252 26.15 1.20 -9.10
N GLU A 253 25.73 0.61 -10.20
CA GLU A 253 25.27 1.30 -11.41
C GLU A 253 24.02 2.12 -11.11
N LYS A 254 23.04 1.55 -10.35
CA LYS A 254 21.83 2.25 -9.89
C LYS A 254 22.17 3.48 -9.07
N ALA A 255 23.11 3.36 -8.12
CA ALA A 255 23.50 4.49 -7.27
C ALA A 255 24.12 5.62 -8.10
N MET A 256 24.98 5.31 -9.07
CA MET A 256 25.56 6.29 -9.98
C MET A 256 24.49 6.96 -10.87
N PHE A 257 23.57 6.18 -11.42
CA PHE A 257 22.51 6.69 -12.29
C PHE A 257 21.56 7.65 -11.53
N LEU A 258 21.20 7.31 -10.29
CA LEU A 258 20.38 8.18 -9.44
C LEU A 258 21.11 9.48 -9.07
N ASP A 259 22.44 9.41 -8.81
CA ASP A 259 23.25 10.60 -8.52
C ASP A 259 23.34 11.53 -9.73
N ASP A 260 23.51 10.99 -10.93
CA ASP A 260 23.52 11.75 -12.20
C ASP A 260 22.18 12.46 -12.46
N LEU A 261 21.05 11.87 -12.04
CA LEU A 261 19.72 12.48 -12.09
C LEU A 261 19.45 13.44 -10.90
N GLY A 262 20.35 13.55 -9.93
CA GLY A 262 20.16 14.35 -8.72
C GLY A 262 19.17 13.76 -7.74
N LEU A 263 18.87 12.46 -7.83
CA LEU A 263 17.91 11.75 -7.00
C LEU A 263 18.61 10.97 -5.88
N LYS A 264 18.01 10.98 -4.67
CA LYS A 264 18.51 10.20 -3.52
C LYS A 264 18.01 8.75 -3.51
N GLU A 265 16.85 8.53 -4.08
CA GLU A 265 16.17 7.24 -4.19
C GLU A 265 15.27 7.24 -5.42
N SER A 266 14.94 6.07 -5.95
CA SER A 266 14.04 5.94 -7.09
C SER A 266 12.59 6.28 -6.72
N GLY A 267 11.78 6.67 -7.72
CA GLY A 267 10.35 6.89 -7.53
C GLY A 267 9.63 5.62 -7.07
N LEU A 268 10.11 4.46 -7.53
CA LEU A 268 9.62 3.15 -7.11
C LEU A 268 9.86 2.89 -5.62
N GLU A 269 11.05 3.19 -5.10
CA GLU A 269 11.33 3.05 -3.67
C GLU A 269 10.45 3.97 -2.81
N LYS A 270 10.23 5.20 -3.26
CA LYS A 270 9.27 6.13 -2.62
C LYS A 270 7.86 5.55 -2.61
N LEU A 271 7.39 5.02 -3.76
CA LEU A 271 6.08 4.42 -3.90
C LEU A 271 5.89 3.21 -2.98
N ILE A 272 6.90 2.32 -2.88
CA ILE A 272 6.85 1.15 -1.99
C ILE A 272 6.72 1.58 -0.53
N LYS A 273 7.53 2.55 -0.07
CA LYS A 273 7.47 3.09 1.29
C LYS A 273 6.12 3.73 1.60
N ALA A 274 5.61 4.55 0.68
CA ALA A 274 4.31 5.18 0.81
C ALA A 274 3.17 4.17 0.84
N SER A 275 3.25 3.15 -0.02
CA SER A 275 2.29 2.05 -0.05
C SER A 275 2.24 1.30 1.27
N TYR A 276 3.39 1.14 1.92
CA TYR A 276 3.49 0.53 3.24
C TYR A 276 2.83 1.40 4.31
N HIS A 277 3.05 2.71 4.23
CA HIS A 277 2.48 3.68 5.18
C HIS A 277 0.96 3.83 5.04
N ILE A 278 0.43 3.96 3.81
CA ILE A 278 -1.02 4.13 3.59
C ILE A 278 -1.84 2.92 4.05
N LEU A 279 -1.23 1.75 4.02
CA LEU A 279 -1.84 0.52 4.54
C LEU A 279 -1.77 0.44 6.08
N GLY A 280 -1.23 1.45 6.75
CA GLY A 280 -1.02 1.46 8.19
C GLY A 280 -0.08 0.34 8.65
N LEU A 281 0.94 0.02 7.84
CA LEU A 281 1.90 -1.03 8.13
C LEU A 281 3.16 -0.48 8.76
N MET A 282 3.79 -1.32 9.54
CA MET A 282 5.12 -1.11 10.09
C MET A 282 5.84 -2.45 10.23
N SER A 283 7.15 -2.41 10.52
CA SER A 283 7.94 -3.61 10.71
C SER A 283 8.57 -3.66 12.09
N PHE A 284 8.37 -4.78 12.80
CA PHE A 284 9.29 -5.17 13.85
C PHE A 284 10.38 -6.10 13.27
N LEU A 285 11.48 -6.24 13.98
CA LEU A 285 12.66 -6.94 13.50
C LEU A 285 13.00 -8.10 14.44
N THR A 286 13.54 -9.16 13.87
CA THR A 286 14.25 -10.20 14.61
C THR A 286 15.67 -10.27 14.08
N ALA A 287 16.67 -10.38 14.94
CA ALA A 287 18.07 -10.40 14.56
C ALA A 287 18.80 -11.57 15.24
N GLY A 288 19.58 -12.31 14.48
CA GLY A 288 20.37 -13.45 14.94
C GLY A 288 21.36 -13.92 13.86
N GLU A 289 22.26 -14.84 14.24
CA GLU A 289 23.30 -15.36 13.34
C GLU A 289 22.71 -16.13 12.13
N ASP A 290 21.57 -16.81 12.28
CA ASP A 290 20.96 -17.56 11.19
C ASP A 290 20.17 -16.63 10.24
N GLU A 291 19.36 -15.73 10.81
CA GLU A 291 18.54 -14.81 10.03
C GLU A 291 18.30 -13.49 10.77
N THR A 292 18.43 -12.37 10.05
CA THR A 292 17.85 -11.08 10.40
C THR A 292 16.67 -10.82 9.48
N ARG A 293 15.48 -10.51 10.09
CA ARG A 293 14.24 -10.41 9.31
C ARG A 293 13.32 -9.30 9.78
N ALA A 294 12.67 -8.63 8.82
CA ALA A 294 11.56 -7.72 9.06
C ALA A 294 10.21 -8.43 8.97
N TRP A 295 9.34 -8.14 9.90
CA TRP A 295 8.00 -8.72 10.01
C TRP A 295 6.94 -7.65 9.91
N THR A 296 6.08 -7.76 8.91
CA THR A 296 5.00 -6.81 8.67
C THR A 296 3.86 -6.98 9.66
N ILE A 297 3.51 -5.89 10.33
CA ILE A 297 2.33 -5.79 11.20
C ILE A 297 1.57 -4.48 10.94
N LYS A 298 0.33 -4.41 11.37
CA LYS A 298 -0.42 -3.14 11.41
C LYS A 298 0.02 -2.30 12.60
N ILE A 299 0.02 -0.99 12.44
CA ILE A 299 0.20 -0.02 13.52
C ILE A 299 -0.85 -0.32 14.60
N GLY A 300 -0.45 -0.32 15.87
CA GLY A 300 -1.31 -0.69 17.00
C GLY A 300 -1.35 -2.19 17.33
N THR A 301 -0.61 -3.04 16.61
CA THR A 301 -0.54 -4.48 16.89
C THR A 301 0.15 -4.73 18.24
N LYS A 302 -0.46 -5.58 19.09
CA LYS A 302 0.11 -5.98 20.37
C LYS A 302 1.11 -7.13 20.22
N ALA A 303 1.99 -7.29 21.21
CA ALA A 303 3.07 -8.28 21.20
C ALA A 303 2.64 -9.74 20.91
N PRO A 304 1.53 -10.28 21.45
CA PRO A 304 1.10 -11.65 21.12
C PRO A 304 0.75 -11.81 19.63
N GLN A 305 0.01 -10.87 19.04
CA GLN A 305 -0.36 -10.89 17.62
C GLN A 305 0.86 -10.71 16.72
N ALA A 306 1.84 -9.88 17.14
CA ALA A 306 3.12 -9.75 16.44
C ALA A 306 3.90 -11.07 16.48
N ALA A 307 3.95 -11.77 17.62
CA ALA A 307 4.54 -13.11 17.72
C ALA A 307 3.85 -14.12 16.80
N GLY A 308 2.52 -13.99 16.64
CA GLY A 308 1.71 -14.79 15.72
C GLY A 308 2.10 -14.66 14.25
N LYS A 309 2.72 -13.54 13.86
CA LYS A 309 3.28 -13.37 12.50
C LYS A 309 4.46 -14.28 12.23
N ILE A 310 5.20 -14.66 13.26
CA ILE A 310 6.31 -15.63 13.15
C ILE A 310 5.74 -17.04 13.08
N HIS A 311 4.89 -17.40 14.05
CA HIS A 311 4.22 -18.70 14.10
C HIS A 311 3.01 -18.64 15.04
N SER A 312 1.93 -19.35 14.70
CA SER A 312 0.70 -19.40 15.53
C SER A 312 0.95 -19.91 16.96
N ASP A 313 1.93 -20.78 17.15
CA ASP A 313 2.30 -21.30 18.47
C ASP A 313 2.92 -20.20 19.35
N PHE A 314 3.63 -19.25 18.77
CA PHE A 314 4.20 -18.11 19.50
C PHE A 314 3.10 -17.20 20.06
N GLU A 315 2.00 -17.03 19.34
CA GLU A 315 0.83 -16.28 19.81
C GLU A 315 0.12 -17.02 20.96
N ARG A 316 -0.17 -18.33 20.74
CA ARG A 316 -0.87 -19.16 21.73
C ARG A 316 -0.09 -19.31 23.03
N GLY A 317 1.21 -19.57 22.89
CA GLY A 317 2.11 -19.81 24.02
C GLY A 317 2.81 -18.54 24.55
N PHE A 318 2.39 -17.34 24.13
CA PHE A 318 3.07 -16.10 24.47
C PHE A 318 3.22 -15.91 25.98
N ILE A 319 4.46 -15.69 26.44
CA ILE A 319 4.80 -15.41 27.83
C ILE A 319 5.16 -13.92 27.97
N LYS A 320 6.17 -13.46 27.23
CA LYS A 320 6.68 -12.09 27.22
C LYS A 320 7.52 -11.81 25.98
N ALA A 321 7.77 -10.55 25.70
CA ALA A 321 8.69 -10.10 24.67
C ALA A 321 9.88 -9.37 25.30
N GLU A 322 11.10 -9.67 24.88
CA GLU A 322 12.29 -8.87 25.15
C GLU A 322 12.43 -7.90 23.98
N VAL A 323 12.26 -6.60 24.24
CA VAL A 323 12.19 -5.55 23.22
C VAL A 323 13.34 -4.58 23.40
N VAL A 324 14.03 -4.27 22.32
CA VAL A 324 15.03 -3.20 22.28
C VAL A 324 14.85 -2.40 20.98
N ASN A 325 14.99 -1.07 21.05
CA ASN A 325 14.99 -0.26 19.84
C ASN A 325 16.25 -0.57 19.02
N TYR A 326 16.08 -0.66 17.68
CA TYR A 326 17.21 -0.99 16.80
C TYR A 326 18.39 -0.02 16.92
N LYS A 327 18.14 1.27 17.18
CA LYS A 327 19.19 2.28 17.34
C LYS A 327 20.02 2.00 18.59
N ASP A 328 19.35 1.72 19.71
CA ASP A 328 20.02 1.39 20.97
C ASP A 328 20.84 0.09 20.82
N LEU A 329 20.28 -0.90 20.12
CA LEU A 329 20.98 -2.15 19.86
C LEU A 329 22.24 -1.96 19.01
N LEU A 330 22.17 -1.15 17.94
CA LEU A 330 23.32 -0.80 17.12
C LEU A 330 24.39 -0.04 17.90
N GLU A 331 23.97 0.93 18.71
CA GLU A 331 24.89 1.74 19.53
C GLU A 331 25.63 0.89 20.58
N GLN A 332 24.95 -0.07 21.20
CA GLN A 332 25.54 -0.95 22.20
C GLN A 332 26.31 -2.13 21.60
N GLY A 333 26.14 -2.43 20.33
CA GLY A 333 26.85 -3.49 19.61
C GLY A 333 26.42 -4.92 19.96
N SER A 334 25.57 -5.13 20.96
CA SER A 334 24.99 -6.44 21.30
C SER A 334 23.78 -6.35 22.21
N LEU A 335 22.91 -7.35 22.16
CA LEU A 335 21.76 -7.45 23.07
C LEU A 335 22.20 -7.58 24.54
N ALA A 336 23.32 -8.23 24.81
CA ALA A 336 23.88 -8.36 26.16
C ALA A 336 24.27 -7.00 26.73
N ALA A 337 25.02 -6.18 25.98
CA ALA A 337 25.41 -4.84 26.40
C ALA A 337 24.19 -3.90 26.56
N ALA A 338 23.21 -3.98 25.65
CA ALA A 338 21.96 -3.23 25.78
C ALA A 338 21.19 -3.62 27.07
N ARG A 339 21.18 -4.92 27.42
CA ARG A 339 20.54 -5.41 28.64
C ARG A 339 21.26 -4.91 29.91
N GLU A 340 22.59 -4.89 29.94
CA GLU A 340 23.38 -4.36 31.08
C GLU A 340 23.10 -2.88 31.32
N LYS A 341 22.78 -2.12 30.25
CA LYS A 341 22.39 -0.71 30.34
C LYS A 341 20.90 -0.47 30.59
N GLY A 342 20.11 -1.54 30.73
CA GLY A 342 18.68 -1.42 31.01
C GLY A 342 17.84 -0.96 29.79
N LEU A 343 18.37 -1.08 28.58
CA LEU A 343 17.71 -0.67 27.33
C LEU A 343 16.79 -1.76 26.76
N VAL A 344 16.81 -2.97 27.35
CA VAL A 344 15.95 -4.08 26.94
C VAL A 344 14.73 -4.14 27.83
N GLY A 345 13.56 -3.82 27.29
CA GLY A 345 12.27 -3.93 27.95
C GLY A 345 11.80 -5.38 28.06
N MET A 346 11.13 -5.72 29.16
CA MET A 346 10.44 -7.00 29.36
C MET A 346 8.94 -6.75 29.28
N GLU A 347 8.37 -6.96 28.10
CA GLU A 347 7.03 -6.51 27.77
C GLU A 347 6.00 -7.64 27.83
N GLY A 348 4.82 -7.31 28.32
CA GLY A 348 3.69 -8.23 28.47
C GLY A 348 2.74 -8.22 27.26
N LYS A 349 1.57 -8.83 27.47
CA LYS A 349 0.54 -9.03 26.41
C LYS A 349 -0.06 -7.73 25.86
N ASP A 350 -0.03 -6.65 26.66
CA ASP A 350 -0.64 -5.37 26.29
C ASP A 350 0.34 -4.41 25.60
N TYR A 351 1.59 -4.79 25.46
CA TYR A 351 2.59 -3.99 24.78
C TYR A 351 2.21 -3.80 23.32
N VAL A 352 2.11 -2.54 22.90
CA VAL A 352 1.90 -2.15 21.51
C VAL A 352 3.27 -2.01 20.85
N VAL A 353 3.55 -2.89 19.90
CA VAL A 353 4.83 -2.94 19.18
C VAL A 353 5.06 -1.63 18.42
N GLN A 354 6.31 -1.15 18.45
CA GLN A 354 6.72 0.05 17.74
C GLN A 354 7.54 -0.29 16.49
N ASP A 355 7.53 0.62 15.49
CA ASP A 355 8.34 0.42 14.28
C ASP A 355 9.83 0.43 14.61
N GLY A 356 10.53 -0.61 14.15
CA GLY A 356 11.95 -0.81 14.41
C GLY A 356 12.28 -1.45 15.75
N ASP A 357 11.31 -1.92 16.51
CA ASP A 357 11.56 -2.79 17.65
C ASP A 357 12.26 -4.07 17.21
N VAL A 358 13.37 -4.40 17.83
CA VAL A 358 14.03 -5.72 17.71
C VAL A 358 13.52 -6.58 18.86
N ILE A 359 12.81 -7.67 18.52
CA ILE A 359 12.04 -8.44 19.50
C ILE A 359 12.50 -9.90 19.57
N LEU A 360 12.69 -10.38 20.79
CA LEU A 360 12.84 -11.81 21.10
C LEU A 360 11.63 -12.28 21.92
N PHE A 361 10.75 -13.06 21.28
CA PHE A 361 9.58 -13.63 21.95
C PHE A 361 9.92 -14.82 22.80
N ARG A 362 9.37 -14.88 24.02
CA ARG A 362 9.41 -16.03 24.92
C ARG A 362 8.02 -16.66 24.96
N PHE A 363 7.94 -17.91 24.64
CA PHE A 363 6.70 -18.67 24.56
C PHE A 363 6.88 -20.08 25.11
N ASN A 364 5.78 -20.71 25.46
CA ASN A 364 5.72 -22.10 25.88
C ASN A 364 4.51 -22.78 25.22
N VAL A 365 4.72 -23.91 24.54
CA VAL A 365 3.68 -24.66 23.82
C VAL A 365 3.56 -26.06 24.43
#